data_260daa51753962d66d11c840b21aa7d8
#
_entry.id   260daa51753962d66d11c840b21aa7d8
#
_cell.length_a   1.000
_cell.length_b   1.000
_cell.length_c   1.000
_cell.angle_alpha   90.00
_cell.angle_beta   90.00
_cell.angle_gamma   90.00
#
_symmetry.space_group_name_H-M   'P 1'
#
loop_
_entity.id
_entity.type
_entity.pdbx_description
1 polymer ?
#
loop_
_entity_poly.entity_id
_entity_poly.type
_entity_poly.pdbx_seq_one_letter_code
_entity_poly.pdbx_strand_id
1 'polypeptide(L)'
;MRVRVPDYFDGFSCLAGACPHSCCIGWEVVLDEDTVRRYQQLPGALGERLRDAMALDGEDVCFPLDGRRCPFLNQENLCDIHCALGPEATSVTCREHPRFIEDYGPFQEITLSAACPKANELLMGTRDPLTFSERQDNQPTEDGDEWLDWLVPLRDRLLDLLRDRSRSLKARLRDFLLITGEAQQLLDSENMAELAAFCTESWAISAETDAGSGSWEAAACRCLQDLEILEPDWLALLKQWEQAPELPGFAPQDPEKLERIAVYFAFRYLLKAVNDGDLLGRAQFCALGVLVTDRLSRFVGLPEALRLFSREIEHNGDNLDTLLEQFWQTEGLSLSALLAAFGG
;
A
#
# COMPACT_ATOMS: atom_id res chain seq x y z
N MET A 1 2.38 11.29 21.75
CA MET A 1 1.62 10.33 20.93
C MET A 1 2.40 9.03 20.76
N ARG A 2 1.76 7.88 20.67
CA ARG A 2 2.40 6.60 20.30
C ARG A 2 2.55 6.54 18.79
N VAL A 3 3.70 6.04 18.29
CA VAL A 3 3.94 5.85 16.86
C VAL A 3 4.39 4.41 16.63
N ARG A 4 3.68 3.66 15.77
CA ARG A 4 4.04 2.29 15.38
C ARG A 4 4.74 2.31 14.02
N VAL A 5 5.88 1.63 13.93
CA VAL A 5 6.68 1.56 12.71
C VAL A 5 7.15 0.12 12.46
N PRO A 6 7.37 -0.31 11.20
CA PRO A 6 7.92 -1.62 10.91
C PRO A 6 9.38 -1.75 11.38
N ASP A 7 9.80 -2.99 11.64
CA ASP A 7 11.14 -3.34 12.16
C ASP A 7 12.31 -2.83 11.30
N TYR A 8 12.08 -2.64 10.01
CA TYR A 8 13.08 -2.14 9.06
C TYR A 8 13.10 -0.61 8.90
N PHE A 9 12.21 0.12 9.60
CA PHE A 9 12.02 1.56 9.41
C PHE A 9 13.30 2.37 9.59
N ASP A 10 14.08 2.09 10.64
CA ASP A 10 15.32 2.81 10.95
C ASP A 10 16.47 2.54 9.97
N GLY A 11 16.38 1.44 9.22
CA GLY A 11 17.33 1.13 8.16
C GLY A 11 17.16 1.98 6.91
N PHE A 12 16.11 2.81 6.83
CA PHE A 12 15.83 3.60 5.65
C PHE A 12 16.77 4.81 5.54
N SER A 13 17.42 4.90 4.39
CA SER A 13 18.13 6.10 3.94
C SER A 13 17.93 6.24 2.43
N CYS A 14 17.52 7.43 1.99
CA CYS A 14 17.28 7.70 0.57
C CYS A 14 18.57 7.48 -0.25
N LEU A 15 18.44 6.82 -1.40
CA LEU A 15 19.55 6.57 -2.33
C LEU A 15 19.95 7.81 -3.13
N ALA A 16 19.17 8.87 -3.07
CA ALA A 16 19.37 10.14 -3.77
C ALA A 16 19.70 9.93 -5.27
N GLY A 17 20.77 10.52 -5.78
CA GLY A 17 21.19 10.39 -7.18
C GLY A 17 21.50 8.97 -7.65
N ALA A 18 21.73 8.02 -6.74
CA ALA A 18 21.96 6.60 -7.08
C ALA A 18 20.66 5.79 -7.18
N CYS A 19 19.49 6.40 -6.95
CA CYS A 19 18.21 5.69 -7.01
C CYS A 19 17.88 5.28 -8.46
N PRO A 20 17.65 3.98 -8.74
CA PRO A 20 17.30 3.52 -10.09
C PRO A 20 15.88 3.96 -10.50
N HIS A 21 14.99 4.23 -9.55
CA HIS A 21 13.61 4.66 -9.78
C HIS A 21 13.31 5.89 -8.91
N SER A 22 13.75 7.06 -9.37
CA SER A 22 13.58 8.31 -8.64
C SER A 22 12.10 8.66 -8.45
N CYS A 23 11.73 9.04 -7.22
CA CYS A 23 10.41 9.58 -6.91
C CYS A 23 10.13 10.97 -7.53
N CYS A 24 11.12 11.58 -8.18
CA CYS A 24 10.97 12.81 -8.97
C CYS A 24 10.67 12.53 -10.46
N ILE A 25 10.29 11.28 -10.81
CA ILE A 25 9.99 10.88 -12.18
C ILE A 25 8.65 10.16 -12.22
N GLY A 26 7.75 10.60 -13.09
CA GLY A 26 6.54 9.90 -13.47
C GLY A 26 5.28 10.25 -12.69
N TRP A 27 5.34 11.13 -11.73
CA TRP A 27 4.18 11.76 -11.09
C TRP A 27 4.46 13.21 -10.72
N GLU A 28 3.43 14.01 -10.66
CA GLU A 28 3.50 15.40 -10.28
C GLU A 28 3.69 15.54 -8.76
N VAL A 29 4.31 16.64 -8.37
CA VAL A 29 4.54 16.93 -6.95
C VAL A 29 3.54 17.99 -6.52
N VAL A 30 2.56 17.60 -5.73
CA VAL A 30 1.63 18.50 -5.05
C VAL A 30 2.37 19.29 -3.97
N LEU A 31 2.11 20.58 -3.90
CA LEU A 31 2.72 21.51 -2.96
C LEU A 31 1.69 21.91 -1.91
N ASP A 32 2.05 21.73 -0.65
CA ASP A 32 1.27 22.24 0.46
C ASP A 32 1.30 23.78 0.52
N GLU A 33 0.26 24.39 1.13
CA GLU A 33 0.11 25.85 1.17
C GLU A 33 1.30 26.56 1.80
N ASP A 34 1.90 26.00 2.85
CA ASP A 34 3.06 26.60 3.53
C ASP A 34 4.28 26.59 2.61
N THR A 35 4.45 25.53 1.83
CA THR A 35 5.50 25.45 0.81
C THR A 35 5.26 26.47 -0.31
N VAL A 36 4.03 26.60 -0.81
CA VAL A 36 3.67 27.60 -1.82
C VAL A 36 3.98 29.00 -1.31
N ARG A 37 3.53 29.35 -0.09
CA ARG A 37 3.81 30.66 0.53
C ARG A 37 5.30 30.94 0.66
N ARG A 38 6.07 29.95 1.08
CA ARG A 38 7.54 30.04 1.22
C ARG A 38 8.21 30.26 -0.14
N TYR A 39 7.82 29.54 -1.18
CA TYR A 39 8.38 29.69 -2.53
C TYR A 39 8.02 31.01 -3.17
N GLN A 40 6.81 31.52 -2.95
CA GLN A 40 6.40 32.84 -3.42
C GLN A 40 7.26 33.98 -2.85
N GLN A 41 7.75 33.83 -1.62
CA GLN A 41 8.56 34.82 -0.91
C GLN A 41 10.07 34.65 -1.11
N LEU A 42 10.51 33.52 -1.69
CA LEU A 42 11.93 33.22 -1.85
C LEU A 42 12.58 34.20 -2.86
N PRO A 43 13.63 34.99 -2.47
CA PRO A 43 14.32 35.90 -3.38
C PRO A 43 15.31 35.16 -4.29
N GLY A 44 15.74 35.85 -5.37
CA GLY A 44 16.79 35.37 -6.26
C GLY A 44 16.31 34.37 -7.33
N ALA A 45 17.25 33.92 -8.16
CA ALA A 45 16.97 33.14 -9.34
C ALA A 45 16.24 31.79 -9.06
N LEU A 46 16.55 31.15 -7.92
CA LEU A 46 15.83 29.93 -7.54
C LEU A 46 14.37 30.24 -7.18
N GLY A 47 14.13 31.35 -6.46
CA GLY A 47 12.76 31.77 -6.13
C GLY A 47 11.95 32.13 -7.38
N GLU A 48 12.56 32.77 -8.37
CA GLU A 48 11.92 33.05 -9.68
C GLU A 48 11.57 31.73 -10.38
N ARG A 49 12.53 30.80 -10.51
CA ARG A 49 12.31 29.49 -11.12
C ARG A 49 11.22 28.67 -10.40
N LEU A 50 11.14 28.75 -9.07
CA LEU A 50 10.09 28.07 -8.29
C LEU A 50 8.72 28.65 -8.61
N ARG A 51 8.58 29.98 -8.63
CA ARG A 51 7.29 30.62 -8.98
C ARG A 51 6.85 30.32 -10.41
N ASP A 52 7.79 30.34 -11.35
CA ASP A 52 7.50 30.05 -12.77
C ASP A 52 7.11 28.59 -13.02
N ALA A 53 7.60 27.67 -12.18
CA ALA A 53 7.31 26.24 -12.30
C ALA A 53 6.02 25.80 -11.60
N MET A 54 5.45 26.62 -10.71
CA MET A 54 4.18 26.29 -10.04
C MET A 54 3.01 26.45 -11.01
N ALA A 55 2.14 25.44 -11.06
CA ALA A 55 0.89 25.48 -11.83
C ALA A 55 -0.28 24.99 -10.97
N LEU A 56 -1.50 25.36 -11.38
CA LEU A 56 -2.73 24.84 -10.80
C LEU A 56 -3.14 23.58 -11.56
N ASP A 57 -3.44 22.52 -10.81
CA ASP A 57 -4.10 21.32 -11.29
C ASP A 57 -5.35 21.10 -10.40
N GLY A 58 -6.53 21.40 -10.96
CA GLY A 58 -7.75 21.46 -10.16
C GLY A 58 -7.67 22.53 -9.06
N GLU A 59 -7.78 22.10 -7.81
CA GLU A 59 -7.64 22.96 -6.61
C GLU A 59 -6.20 22.96 -6.06
N ASP A 60 -5.35 22.05 -6.54
CA ASP A 60 -4.00 21.87 -6.05
C ASP A 60 -2.98 22.75 -6.80
N VAL A 61 -1.91 23.13 -6.10
CA VAL A 61 -0.72 23.71 -6.71
C VAL A 61 0.32 22.59 -6.86
N CYS A 62 0.84 22.40 -8.06
CA CYS A 62 1.83 21.35 -8.32
C CYS A 62 3.04 21.85 -9.12
N PHE A 63 4.05 21.01 -9.25
CA PHE A 63 5.09 21.12 -10.25
C PHE A 63 4.79 20.17 -11.40
N PRO A 64 4.25 20.66 -12.54
CA PRO A 64 4.06 19.86 -13.74
C PRO A 64 5.38 19.23 -14.19
N LEU A 65 5.28 18.02 -14.74
CA LEU A 65 6.46 17.31 -15.24
C LEU A 65 6.95 17.91 -16.55
N ASP A 66 8.27 18.04 -16.71
CA ASP A 66 8.93 18.20 -18.00
C ASP A 66 9.17 16.81 -18.62
N GLY A 67 8.30 16.44 -19.54
CA GLY A 67 8.15 15.05 -20.00
C GLY A 67 7.69 14.14 -18.86
N ARG A 68 8.61 13.42 -18.25
CA ARG A 68 8.33 12.57 -17.08
C ARG A 68 9.10 13.00 -15.81
N ARG A 69 9.81 14.12 -15.84
CA ARG A 69 10.74 14.54 -14.78
C ARG A 69 10.22 15.80 -14.06
N CYS A 70 10.39 15.81 -12.75
CA CYS A 70 10.21 17.03 -11.97
C CYS A 70 11.16 18.13 -12.50
N PRO A 71 10.71 19.39 -12.68
CA PRO A 71 11.55 20.46 -13.21
C PRO A 71 12.75 20.82 -12.31
N PHE A 72 12.78 20.34 -11.08
CA PHE A 72 13.88 20.53 -10.13
C PHE A 72 14.80 19.30 -10.00
N LEU A 73 14.59 18.25 -10.78
CA LEU A 73 15.51 17.10 -10.84
C LEU A 73 16.62 17.39 -11.85
N ASN A 74 17.84 17.61 -11.36
CA ASN A 74 18.99 17.96 -12.19
C ASN A 74 19.60 16.76 -12.96
N GLN A 75 20.68 16.98 -13.67
CA GLN A 75 21.35 15.97 -14.50
C GLN A 75 22.03 14.87 -13.67
N GLU A 76 22.41 15.16 -12.42
CA GLU A 76 22.96 14.22 -11.46
C GLU A 76 21.87 13.43 -10.71
N ASN A 77 20.59 13.57 -11.11
CA ASN A 77 19.42 13.00 -10.44
C ASN A 77 19.29 13.46 -8.98
N LEU A 78 19.70 14.69 -8.69
CA LEU A 78 19.50 15.33 -7.39
C LEU A 78 18.47 16.46 -7.50
N CYS A 79 17.77 16.73 -6.40
CA CYS A 79 16.81 17.83 -6.32
C CYS A 79 17.54 19.16 -6.11
N ASP A 80 17.39 20.13 -7.03
CA ASP A 80 17.99 21.46 -6.92
C ASP A 80 17.51 22.21 -5.66
N ILE A 81 16.25 22.03 -5.26
CA ILE A 81 15.70 22.65 -4.04
C ILE A 81 16.42 22.10 -2.82
N HIS A 82 16.52 20.76 -2.75
CA HIS A 82 17.20 20.08 -1.65
C HIS A 82 18.70 20.47 -1.59
N CYS A 83 19.38 20.52 -2.74
CA CYS A 83 20.80 20.90 -2.81
C CYS A 83 21.05 22.35 -2.38
N ALA A 84 20.15 23.27 -2.72
CA ALA A 84 20.33 24.69 -2.44
C ALA A 84 19.85 25.13 -1.05
N LEU A 85 18.76 24.53 -0.54
CA LEU A 85 18.05 24.99 0.64
C LEU A 85 17.90 23.93 1.74
N GLY A 86 18.31 22.69 1.47
CA GLY A 86 18.13 21.56 2.38
C GLY A 86 16.77 20.86 2.27
N PRO A 87 16.62 19.68 2.93
CA PRO A 87 15.42 18.84 2.84
C PRO A 87 14.17 19.55 3.35
N GLU A 88 14.27 20.35 4.40
CA GLU A 88 13.16 21.07 5.02
C GLU A 88 12.54 22.14 4.10
N ALA A 89 13.23 22.50 3.04
CA ALA A 89 12.71 23.45 2.05
C ALA A 89 11.86 22.79 0.95
N THR A 90 11.87 21.46 0.85
CA THR A 90 11.01 20.74 -0.10
C THR A 90 9.55 20.69 0.38
N SER A 91 8.60 20.35 -0.50
CA SER A 91 7.21 20.15 -0.09
C SER A 91 7.07 19.01 0.93
N VAL A 92 5.95 19.00 1.66
CA VAL A 92 5.61 17.89 2.57
C VAL A 92 5.64 16.56 1.82
N THR A 93 5.01 16.49 0.64
CA THR A 93 5.03 15.31 -0.23
C THR A 93 6.45 14.79 -0.50
N CYS A 94 7.37 15.68 -0.87
CA CYS A 94 8.76 15.29 -1.14
C CYS A 94 9.53 14.89 0.13
N ARG A 95 9.29 15.60 1.23
CA ARG A 95 10.00 15.41 2.50
C ARG A 95 9.59 14.12 3.20
N GLU A 96 8.32 13.80 3.12
CA GLU A 96 7.78 12.61 3.76
C GLU A 96 7.96 11.35 2.92
N HIS A 97 8.01 11.46 1.59
CA HIS A 97 8.25 10.28 0.76
C HIS A 97 9.51 9.51 1.18
N PRO A 98 9.46 8.20 1.33
CA PRO A 98 8.40 7.25 1.02
C PRO A 98 7.48 6.90 2.22
N ARG A 99 7.32 7.78 3.19
CA ARG A 99 6.51 7.50 4.38
C ARG A 99 5.04 7.68 4.07
N PHE A 100 4.25 6.69 4.47
CA PHE A 100 2.82 6.79 4.60
C PHE A 100 2.51 6.95 6.08
N ILE A 101 1.98 8.10 6.47
CA ILE A 101 1.67 8.46 7.85
C ILE A 101 0.16 8.44 8.00
N GLU A 102 -0.34 7.56 8.86
CA GLU A 102 -1.75 7.43 9.19
C GLU A 102 -1.95 7.85 10.64
N ASP A 103 -2.74 8.90 10.84
CA ASP A 103 -3.07 9.43 12.16
C ASP A 103 -4.47 8.95 12.57
N TYR A 104 -4.54 8.27 13.70
CA TYR A 104 -5.78 7.75 14.26
C TYR A 104 -6.22 8.53 15.52
N GLY A 105 -5.55 9.66 15.84
CA GLY A 105 -5.77 10.47 17.03
C GLY A 105 -4.97 10.01 18.24
N PRO A 106 -5.25 8.85 18.86
CA PRO A 106 -4.48 8.35 20.01
C PRO A 106 -3.08 7.85 19.65
N PHE A 107 -2.86 7.48 18.39
CA PHE A 107 -1.59 6.96 17.87
C PHE A 107 -1.46 7.20 16.37
N GLN A 108 -0.23 7.13 15.89
CA GLN A 108 0.10 7.12 14.46
C GLN A 108 0.71 5.79 14.05
N GLU A 109 0.50 5.42 12.79
CA GLU A 109 1.21 4.33 12.13
C GLU A 109 1.96 4.86 10.92
N ILE A 110 3.24 4.51 10.80
CA ILE A 110 4.09 4.95 9.70
C ILE A 110 4.63 3.71 8.99
N THR A 111 4.37 3.61 7.69
CA THR A 111 4.96 2.60 6.82
C THR A 111 5.84 3.26 5.77
N LEU A 112 6.68 2.48 5.10
CA LEU A 112 7.48 2.94 3.97
C LEU A 112 6.93 2.32 2.69
N SER A 113 6.60 3.16 1.71
CA SER A 113 6.08 2.73 0.41
C SER A 113 6.99 1.72 -0.27
N ALA A 114 6.42 0.60 -0.69
CA ALA A 114 7.13 -0.41 -1.46
C ALA A 114 7.45 0.03 -2.90
N ALA A 115 6.89 1.15 -3.38
CA ALA A 115 7.29 1.79 -4.64
C ALA A 115 8.71 2.39 -4.56
N CYS A 116 9.20 2.71 -3.36
CA CYS A 116 10.57 3.15 -3.16
C CYS A 116 11.54 1.95 -3.18
N PRO A 117 12.55 1.91 -4.09
CA PRO A 117 13.46 0.76 -4.19
C PRO A 117 14.17 0.44 -2.86
N LYS A 118 14.56 1.45 -2.09
CA LYS A 118 15.23 1.22 -0.81
C LYS A 118 14.28 0.70 0.27
N ALA A 119 13.06 1.21 0.35
CA ALA A 119 12.06 0.69 1.27
C ALA A 119 11.67 -0.76 0.93
N ASN A 120 11.50 -1.04 -0.36
CA ASN A 120 11.23 -2.37 -0.89
C ASN A 120 12.37 -3.37 -0.58
N GLU A 121 13.63 -2.97 -0.80
CA GLU A 121 14.81 -3.74 -0.42
C GLU A 121 14.80 -4.09 1.08
N LEU A 122 14.49 -3.13 1.93
CA LEU A 122 14.42 -3.32 3.39
C LEU A 122 13.27 -4.23 3.80
N LEU A 123 12.07 -4.03 3.22
CA LEU A 123 10.91 -4.88 3.46
C LEU A 123 11.22 -6.36 3.17
N MET A 124 11.97 -6.62 2.09
CA MET A 124 12.31 -7.97 1.64
C MET A 124 13.73 -8.41 2.01
N GLY A 125 14.47 -7.62 2.78
CA GLY A 125 15.87 -7.85 3.11
C GLY A 125 16.13 -9.02 4.06
N THR A 126 15.10 -9.50 4.74
CA THR A 126 15.14 -10.68 5.63
C THR A 126 13.99 -11.62 5.34
N ARG A 127 14.08 -12.86 5.85
CA ARG A 127 13.02 -13.86 5.85
C ARG A 127 12.32 -13.98 7.21
N ASP A 128 12.74 -13.19 8.20
CA ASP A 128 12.09 -13.15 9.51
C ASP A 128 10.67 -12.55 9.38
N PRO A 129 9.70 -12.96 10.22
CA PRO A 129 8.38 -12.34 10.22
C PRO A 129 8.47 -10.84 10.41
N LEU A 130 7.68 -10.08 9.63
CA LEU A 130 7.61 -8.63 9.79
C LEU A 130 6.99 -8.26 11.13
N THR A 131 7.71 -7.50 11.94
CA THR A 131 7.26 -7.01 13.24
C THR A 131 7.17 -5.48 13.27
N PHE A 132 6.55 -4.94 14.33
CA PHE A 132 6.38 -3.51 14.51
C PHE A 132 6.85 -3.11 15.89
N SER A 133 7.52 -1.95 15.97
CA SER A 133 7.95 -1.34 17.22
C SER A 133 7.11 -0.10 17.54
N GLU A 134 6.89 0.16 18.82
CA GLU A 134 6.24 1.38 19.29
C GLU A 134 7.28 2.39 19.79
N ARG A 135 7.02 3.66 19.47
CA ARG A 135 7.83 4.80 19.90
C ARG A 135 6.93 5.85 20.54
N GLN A 136 7.53 6.73 21.32
CA GLN A 136 6.85 7.92 21.85
C GLN A 136 7.30 9.13 21.05
N ASP A 137 6.33 9.92 20.60
CA ASP A 137 6.53 11.24 20.03
C ASP A 137 5.98 12.30 21.01
N ASN A 138 6.53 13.51 20.94
CA ASN A 138 6.08 14.65 21.74
C ASN A 138 4.82 15.35 21.18
N GLN A 139 4.23 14.84 20.10
CA GLN A 139 3.01 15.39 19.55
C GLN A 139 1.83 15.16 20.50
N PRO A 140 0.85 16.11 20.54
CA PRO A 140 -0.39 15.90 21.29
C PRO A 140 -1.16 14.72 20.71
N THR A 141 -1.96 14.07 21.53
CA THR A 141 -2.92 13.06 21.11
C THR A 141 -4.31 13.69 21.03
N GLU A 142 -5.10 13.25 20.07
CA GLU A 142 -6.53 13.53 19.97
C GLU A 142 -7.34 12.29 20.35
N ASP A 143 -8.64 12.46 20.56
CA ASP A 143 -9.54 11.34 20.76
C ASP A 143 -9.66 10.55 19.43
N GLY A 144 -9.66 9.22 19.53
CA GLY A 144 -9.83 8.33 18.38
C GLY A 144 -11.30 7.98 18.14
N ASP A 145 -11.54 7.39 16.97
CA ASP A 145 -12.82 6.77 16.67
C ASP A 145 -13.05 5.55 17.57
N GLU A 146 -14.29 5.36 18.05
CA GLU A 146 -14.66 4.23 18.92
C GLU A 146 -14.44 2.85 18.26
N TRP A 147 -14.44 2.78 16.95
CA TRP A 147 -14.17 1.54 16.23
C TRP A 147 -12.75 1.04 16.41
N LEU A 148 -11.82 1.89 16.77
CA LEU A 148 -10.44 1.49 17.06
C LEU A 148 -10.35 0.51 18.23
N ASP A 149 -11.32 0.53 19.17
CA ASP A 149 -11.34 -0.34 20.34
C ASP A 149 -11.47 -1.84 19.97
N TRP A 150 -12.17 -2.16 18.88
CA TRP A 150 -12.30 -3.52 18.38
C TRP A 150 -11.44 -3.80 17.14
N LEU A 151 -11.26 -2.79 16.28
CA LEU A 151 -10.56 -2.96 15.01
C LEU A 151 -9.04 -3.16 15.19
N VAL A 152 -8.42 -2.44 16.14
CA VAL A 152 -7.00 -2.62 16.47
C VAL A 152 -6.70 -4.04 16.98
N PRO A 153 -7.43 -4.57 18.00
CA PRO A 153 -7.25 -5.95 18.42
C PRO A 153 -7.49 -6.97 17.31
N LEU A 154 -8.53 -6.79 16.50
CA LEU A 154 -8.82 -7.67 15.37
C LEU A 154 -7.64 -7.68 14.38
N ARG A 155 -7.20 -6.50 13.92
CA ARG A 155 -6.08 -6.36 13.01
C ARG A 155 -4.81 -6.99 13.56
N ASP A 156 -4.45 -6.75 14.82
CA ASP A 156 -3.22 -7.29 15.41
C ASP A 156 -3.24 -8.83 15.46
N ARG A 157 -4.39 -9.44 15.75
CA ARG A 157 -4.56 -10.90 15.67
C ARG A 157 -4.51 -11.45 14.24
N LEU A 158 -5.03 -10.70 13.26
CA LEU A 158 -4.90 -11.04 11.84
C LEU A 158 -3.44 -10.96 11.37
N LEU A 159 -2.67 -10.01 11.87
CA LEU A 159 -1.23 -9.96 11.61
C LEU A 159 -0.50 -11.19 12.23
N ASP A 160 -0.88 -11.62 13.43
CA ASP A 160 -0.32 -12.83 14.05
C ASP A 160 -0.71 -14.09 13.27
N LEU A 161 -1.94 -14.19 12.78
CA LEU A 161 -2.37 -15.26 11.89
C LEU A 161 -1.53 -15.32 10.60
N LEU A 162 -1.28 -14.16 9.98
CA LEU A 162 -0.44 -14.08 8.77
C LEU A 162 1.02 -14.48 9.03
N ARG A 163 1.51 -14.36 10.26
CA ARG A 163 2.87 -14.73 10.69
C ARG A 163 2.99 -16.19 11.17
N ASP A 164 1.89 -16.89 11.40
CA ASP A 164 1.91 -18.27 11.93
C ASP A 164 2.43 -19.27 10.89
N ARG A 165 3.73 -19.46 10.87
CA ARG A 165 4.44 -20.37 9.96
C ARG A 165 4.23 -21.86 10.25
N SER A 166 3.47 -22.23 11.28
CA SER A 166 3.01 -23.60 11.47
C SER A 166 2.08 -24.06 10.35
N ARG A 167 1.54 -23.09 9.57
CA ARG A 167 0.62 -23.29 8.47
C ARG A 167 1.18 -22.70 7.16
N SER A 168 0.75 -23.23 6.02
CA SER A 168 1.16 -22.65 4.73
C SER A 168 0.66 -21.21 4.56
N LEU A 169 1.38 -20.37 3.82
CA LEU A 169 0.95 -19.01 3.53
C LEU A 169 -0.44 -18.99 2.85
N LYS A 170 -0.68 -19.95 1.98
CA LYS A 170 -1.96 -20.15 1.30
C LYS A 170 -3.12 -20.32 2.30
N ALA A 171 -2.95 -21.20 3.28
CA ALA A 171 -3.96 -21.42 4.32
C ALA A 171 -4.18 -20.18 5.19
N ARG A 172 -3.11 -19.46 5.53
CA ARG A 172 -3.19 -18.23 6.33
C ARG A 172 -3.93 -17.10 5.61
N LEU A 173 -3.66 -16.89 4.31
CA LEU A 173 -4.36 -15.90 3.49
C LEU A 173 -5.85 -16.24 3.30
N ARG A 174 -6.15 -17.54 3.14
CA ARG A 174 -7.53 -18.01 3.09
C ARG A 174 -8.28 -17.71 4.39
N ASP A 175 -7.68 -18.06 5.53
CA ASP A 175 -8.29 -17.82 6.83
C ASP A 175 -8.41 -16.33 7.14
N PHE A 176 -7.44 -15.53 6.74
CA PHE A 176 -7.48 -14.06 6.82
C PHE A 176 -8.73 -13.51 6.11
N LEU A 177 -9.03 -13.97 4.90
CA LEU A 177 -10.23 -13.56 4.16
C LEU A 177 -11.53 -14.06 4.80
N LEU A 178 -11.56 -15.29 5.32
CA LEU A 178 -12.75 -15.85 5.97
C LEU A 178 -13.11 -15.09 7.24
N ILE A 179 -12.11 -14.83 8.10
CA ILE A 179 -12.29 -14.11 9.36
C ILE A 179 -12.74 -12.67 9.10
N THR A 180 -12.12 -11.99 8.14
CA THR A 180 -12.53 -10.63 7.79
C THR A 180 -13.92 -10.57 7.17
N GLY A 181 -14.30 -11.58 6.39
CA GLY A 181 -15.65 -11.71 5.86
C GLY A 181 -16.71 -11.91 6.95
N GLU A 182 -16.43 -12.72 7.96
CA GLU A 182 -17.31 -12.92 9.12
C GLU A 182 -17.40 -11.63 9.97
N ALA A 183 -16.27 -10.97 10.23
CA ALA A 183 -16.25 -9.69 10.93
C ALA A 183 -17.07 -8.61 10.18
N GLN A 184 -16.98 -8.57 8.84
CA GLN A 184 -17.78 -7.65 8.02
C GLN A 184 -19.27 -7.93 8.16
N GLN A 185 -19.70 -9.20 8.13
CA GLN A 185 -21.11 -9.56 8.29
C GLN A 185 -21.66 -9.13 9.66
N LEU A 186 -20.86 -9.26 10.73
CA LEU A 186 -21.23 -8.79 12.06
C LEU A 186 -21.33 -7.27 12.11
N LEU A 187 -20.41 -6.57 11.46
CA LEU A 187 -20.42 -5.11 11.33
C LEU A 187 -21.68 -4.65 10.55
N ASP A 188 -21.97 -5.24 9.40
CA ASP A 188 -23.12 -4.90 8.56
C ASP A 188 -24.47 -5.16 9.26
N SER A 189 -24.50 -6.14 10.16
CA SER A 189 -25.68 -6.44 10.98
C SER A 189 -25.83 -5.55 12.21
N GLU A 190 -24.90 -4.60 12.40
CA GLU A 190 -24.83 -3.71 13.56
C GLU A 190 -24.74 -4.46 14.92
N ASN A 191 -24.27 -5.71 14.90
CA ASN A 191 -24.15 -6.54 16.09
C ASN A 191 -22.80 -6.31 16.78
N MET A 192 -22.61 -5.10 17.30
CA MET A 192 -21.33 -4.67 17.88
C MET A 192 -20.89 -5.51 19.09
N ALA A 193 -21.84 -6.06 19.87
CA ALA A 193 -21.50 -6.91 21.02
C ALA A 193 -20.90 -8.25 20.56
N GLU A 194 -21.44 -8.87 19.52
CA GLU A 194 -20.93 -10.11 18.96
C GLU A 194 -19.61 -9.86 18.19
N LEU A 195 -19.51 -8.74 17.47
CA LEU A 195 -18.28 -8.33 16.82
C LEU A 195 -17.13 -8.16 17.84
N ALA A 196 -17.37 -7.46 18.95
CA ALA A 196 -16.37 -7.29 19.99
C ALA A 196 -15.94 -8.63 20.63
N ALA A 197 -16.88 -9.56 20.84
CA ALA A 197 -16.59 -10.92 21.29
C ALA A 197 -15.78 -11.67 20.24
N PHE A 198 -16.19 -11.64 18.98
CA PHE A 198 -15.50 -12.27 17.84
C PHE A 198 -14.04 -11.81 17.70
N CYS A 199 -13.78 -10.52 17.95
CA CYS A 199 -12.43 -9.96 17.87
C CYS A 199 -11.49 -10.53 18.95
N THR A 200 -12.00 -11.08 20.05
CA THR A 200 -11.20 -11.56 21.20
C THR A 200 -11.22 -13.08 21.39
N GLU A 201 -12.23 -13.77 20.89
CA GLU A 201 -12.38 -15.22 21.00
C GLU A 201 -11.56 -16.01 19.98
N SER A 202 -11.36 -17.30 20.21
CA SER A 202 -10.69 -18.18 19.26
C SER A 202 -11.56 -18.43 18.02
N TRP A 203 -11.03 -18.18 16.85
CA TRP A 203 -11.75 -18.41 15.62
C TRP A 203 -11.80 -19.89 15.26
N ALA A 204 -13.02 -20.41 15.10
CA ALA A 204 -13.26 -21.74 14.55
C ALA A 204 -13.46 -21.62 13.03
N ILE A 205 -12.38 -21.76 12.27
CA ILE A 205 -12.44 -21.61 10.82
C ILE A 205 -12.90 -22.92 10.20
N SER A 206 -14.05 -22.88 9.51
CA SER A 206 -14.55 -24.04 8.76
C SER A 206 -13.68 -24.30 7.54
N ALA A 207 -13.32 -25.59 7.33
CA ALA A 207 -12.53 -26.00 6.17
C ALA A 207 -13.33 -26.04 4.86
N GLU A 208 -14.64 -25.99 4.93
CA GLU A 208 -15.54 -26.13 3.77
C GLU A 208 -16.01 -24.78 3.25
N THR A 209 -15.39 -24.32 2.16
CA THR A 209 -15.94 -23.21 1.34
C THR A 209 -16.09 -23.73 -0.08
N ASP A 210 -17.26 -23.54 -0.67
CA ASP A 210 -17.47 -23.78 -2.10
C ASP A 210 -16.45 -22.93 -2.88
N ALA A 211 -15.62 -23.58 -3.69
CA ALA A 211 -14.74 -22.90 -4.61
C ALA A 211 -15.60 -22.18 -5.67
N GLY A 212 -15.55 -20.88 -5.71
CA GLY A 212 -16.18 -20.09 -6.78
C GLY A 212 -15.66 -20.51 -8.15
N SER A 213 -16.49 -20.44 -9.16
CA SER A 213 -16.22 -20.95 -10.52
C SER A 213 -15.46 -19.95 -11.42
N GLY A 214 -14.93 -18.86 -10.89
CA GLY A 214 -14.29 -17.79 -11.67
C GLY A 214 -12.75 -17.82 -11.59
N SER A 215 -12.06 -17.56 -12.73
CA SER A 215 -10.63 -17.29 -12.71
C SER A 215 -10.41 -15.85 -12.22
N TRP A 216 -9.95 -15.70 -10.98
CA TRP A 216 -9.57 -14.40 -10.42
C TRP A 216 -8.53 -13.69 -11.29
N GLU A 217 -7.64 -14.46 -11.93
CA GLU A 217 -6.53 -13.95 -12.73
C GLU A 217 -6.99 -13.11 -13.91
N ALA A 218 -7.95 -13.62 -14.68
CA ALA A 218 -8.48 -12.90 -15.83
C ALA A 218 -9.26 -11.63 -15.40
N ALA A 219 -9.98 -11.69 -14.27
CA ALA A 219 -10.69 -10.54 -13.72
C ALA A 219 -9.72 -9.48 -13.20
N ALA A 220 -8.70 -9.88 -12.41
CA ALA A 220 -7.67 -8.99 -11.89
C ALA A 220 -6.87 -8.34 -13.02
N CYS A 221 -6.42 -9.13 -14.00
CA CYS A 221 -5.63 -8.62 -15.12
C CYS A 221 -6.40 -7.56 -15.93
N ARG A 222 -7.68 -7.80 -16.22
CA ARG A 222 -8.53 -6.80 -16.92
C ARG A 222 -8.75 -5.57 -16.06
N CYS A 223 -9.15 -5.75 -14.81
CA CYS A 223 -9.36 -4.63 -13.89
C CYS A 223 -8.11 -3.72 -13.82
N LEU A 224 -6.93 -4.31 -13.63
CA LEU A 224 -5.68 -3.57 -13.54
C LEU A 224 -5.27 -2.88 -14.86
N GLN A 225 -5.69 -3.41 -16.02
CA GLN A 225 -5.47 -2.77 -17.33
C GLN A 225 -6.42 -1.59 -17.58
N ASP A 226 -7.61 -1.60 -16.96
CA ASP A 226 -8.63 -0.55 -17.10
C ASP A 226 -8.38 0.64 -16.15
N LEU A 227 -7.49 0.51 -15.17
CA LEU A 227 -7.07 1.60 -14.29
C LEU A 227 -6.19 2.62 -15.01
N GLU A 228 -6.01 3.79 -14.40
CA GLU A 228 -5.02 4.75 -14.89
C GLU A 228 -3.61 4.15 -14.82
N ILE A 229 -2.88 4.24 -15.93
CA ILE A 229 -1.53 3.67 -16.05
C ILE A 229 -0.49 4.78 -15.83
N LEU A 230 0.25 4.69 -14.73
CA LEU A 230 1.33 5.62 -14.40
C LEU A 230 2.66 5.25 -15.08
N GLU A 231 2.94 3.95 -15.20
CA GLU A 231 4.18 3.43 -15.78
C GLU A 231 3.92 2.57 -17.02
N PRO A 232 4.51 2.89 -18.18
CA PRO A 232 4.34 2.06 -19.38
C PRO A 232 4.75 0.59 -19.19
N ASP A 233 5.75 0.34 -18.33
CA ASP A 233 6.25 -1.00 -18.03
C ASP A 233 5.19 -1.84 -17.30
N TRP A 234 4.33 -1.22 -16.51
CA TRP A 234 3.20 -1.89 -15.86
C TRP A 234 2.22 -2.46 -16.87
N LEU A 235 1.76 -1.64 -17.82
CA LEU A 235 0.84 -2.12 -18.86
C LEU A 235 1.47 -3.23 -19.71
N ALA A 236 2.78 -3.10 -20.05
CA ALA A 236 3.48 -4.13 -20.77
C ALA A 236 3.56 -5.45 -20.00
N LEU A 237 3.76 -5.39 -18.69
CA LEU A 237 3.79 -6.54 -17.80
C LEU A 237 2.42 -7.22 -17.67
N LEU A 238 1.34 -6.45 -17.54
CA LEU A 238 -0.03 -6.98 -17.52
C LEU A 238 -0.39 -7.70 -18.82
N LYS A 239 0.04 -7.17 -19.98
CA LYS A 239 -0.14 -7.84 -21.28
C LYS A 239 0.66 -9.14 -21.39
N GLN A 240 1.85 -9.21 -20.80
CA GLN A 240 2.60 -10.47 -20.73
C GLN A 240 1.88 -11.51 -19.85
N TRP A 241 1.31 -11.08 -18.72
CA TRP A 241 0.49 -11.94 -17.87
C TRP A 241 -0.73 -12.45 -18.62
N GLU A 242 -1.48 -11.60 -19.29
CA GLU A 242 -2.67 -11.98 -20.08
C GLU A 242 -2.36 -13.06 -21.15
N GLN A 243 -1.16 -13.00 -21.74
CA GLN A 243 -0.72 -13.94 -22.76
C GLN A 243 -0.13 -15.25 -22.22
N ALA A 244 -0.02 -15.39 -20.90
CA ALA A 244 0.59 -16.56 -20.24
C ALA A 244 -0.41 -17.30 -19.31
N PRO A 245 -1.52 -17.81 -19.83
CA PRO A 245 -2.59 -18.41 -19.01
C PRO A 245 -2.17 -19.74 -18.34
N GLU A 246 -1.14 -20.41 -18.85
CA GLU A 246 -0.69 -21.73 -18.35
C GLU A 246 0.23 -21.65 -17.12
N LEU A 247 0.47 -20.47 -16.57
CA LEU A 247 1.24 -20.36 -15.34
C LEU A 247 0.49 -21.03 -14.18
N PRO A 248 1.20 -21.78 -13.31
CA PRO A 248 0.58 -22.41 -12.15
C PRO A 248 -0.10 -21.36 -11.28
N GLY A 249 -1.19 -21.72 -10.60
CA GLY A 249 -1.89 -20.86 -9.65
C GLY A 249 -0.98 -20.37 -8.53
N PHE A 250 -1.55 -19.86 -7.43
CA PHE A 250 -0.74 -19.36 -6.32
C PHE A 250 0.20 -20.45 -5.78
N ALA A 251 1.47 -20.32 -6.13
CA ALA A 251 2.56 -21.22 -5.77
C ALA A 251 3.84 -20.42 -5.50
N PRO A 252 3.93 -19.78 -4.33
CA PRO A 252 4.98 -18.83 -4.02
C PRO A 252 6.37 -19.46 -4.03
N GLN A 253 7.31 -18.83 -4.73
CA GLN A 253 8.72 -19.24 -4.75
C GLN A 253 9.47 -18.77 -3.50
N ASP A 254 9.04 -17.67 -2.88
CA ASP A 254 9.59 -17.13 -1.65
C ASP A 254 8.45 -16.80 -0.66
N PRO A 255 7.86 -17.83 -0.01
CA PRO A 255 6.68 -17.63 0.83
C PRO A 255 6.94 -16.73 2.05
N GLU A 256 8.17 -16.68 2.56
CA GLU A 256 8.51 -15.81 3.69
C GLU A 256 8.51 -14.33 3.29
N LYS A 257 8.97 -14.00 2.08
CA LYS A 257 8.89 -12.62 1.59
C LYS A 257 7.47 -12.21 1.24
N LEU A 258 6.69 -13.11 0.64
CA LEU A 258 5.27 -12.85 0.39
C LEU A 258 4.46 -12.72 1.69
N GLU A 259 4.82 -13.45 2.75
CA GLU A 259 4.27 -13.24 4.10
C GLU A 259 4.53 -11.80 4.57
N ARG A 260 5.76 -11.31 4.45
CA ARG A 260 6.09 -9.92 4.84
C ARG A 260 5.29 -8.91 4.03
N ILE A 261 5.06 -9.14 2.74
CA ILE A 261 4.21 -8.32 1.88
C ILE A 261 2.74 -8.36 2.35
N ALA A 262 2.22 -9.55 2.70
CA ALA A 262 0.87 -9.69 3.23
C ALA A 262 0.69 -8.91 4.55
N VAL A 263 1.66 -9.03 5.46
CA VAL A 263 1.66 -8.31 6.75
C VAL A 263 1.81 -6.80 6.53
N TYR A 264 2.63 -6.37 5.56
CA TYR A 264 2.76 -4.96 5.17
C TYR A 264 1.43 -4.37 4.70
N PHE A 265 0.74 -5.03 3.77
CA PHE A 265 -0.56 -4.57 3.29
C PHE A 265 -1.62 -4.59 4.41
N ALA A 266 -1.70 -5.67 5.18
CA ALA A 266 -2.67 -5.78 6.27
C ALA A 266 -2.46 -4.70 7.34
N PHE A 267 -1.22 -4.41 7.73
CA PHE A 267 -0.91 -3.34 8.68
C PHE A 267 -1.31 -1.97 8.14
N ARG A 268 -1.04 -1.70 6.86
CA ARG A 268 -1.28 -0.41 6.24
C ARG A 268 -2.76 -0.14 5.94
N TYR A 269 -3.54 -1.18 5.59
CA TYR A 269 -4.87 -0.97 5.02
C TYR A 269 -6.03 -1.34 5.93
N LEU A 270 -5.91 -2.33 6.82
CA LEU A 270 -7.08 -2.80 7.56
C LEU A 270 -7.69 -1.74 8.48
N LEU A 271 -6.87 -0.94 9.18
CA LEU A 271 -7.41 0.10 10.06
C LEU A 271 -8.09 1.25 9.31
N LYS A 272 -7.85 1.40 8.01
CA LYS A 272 -8.57 2.41 7.20
C LYS A 272 -10.06 2.13 7.09
N ALA A 273 -10.52 0.90 7.43
CA ALA A 273 -11.92 0.58 7.57
C ALA A 273 -12.65 1.43 8.64
N VAL A 274 -11.93 2.08 9.54
CA VAL A 274 -12.50 3.06 10.47
C VAL A 274 -13.20 4.23 9.75
N ASN A 275 -12.77 4.56 8.53
CA ASN A 275 -13.30 5.69 7.77
C ASN A 275 -14.56 5.38 6.98
N ASP A 276 -14.74 4.13 6.55
CA ASP A 276 -15.79 3.76 5.58
C ASP A 276 -16.52 2.43 5.89
N GLY A 277 -16.07 1.69 6.91
CA GLY A 277 -16.65 0.40 7.28
C GLY A 277 -16.30 -0.76 6.35
N ASP A 278 -15.46 -0.56 5.32
CA ASP A 278 -15.11 -1.60 4.36
C ASP A 278 -13.89 -2.42 4.80
N LEU A 279 -14.08 -3.23 5.84
CA LEU A 279 -13.02 -4.14 6.32
C LEU A 279 -12.73 -5.26 5.33
N LEU A 280 -13.78 -5.84 4.72
CA LEU A 280 -13.63 -6.95 3.79
C LEU A 280 -12.95 -6.52 2.49
N GLY A 281 -13.35 -5.41 1.89
CA GLY A 281 -12.70 -4.89 0.67
C GLY A 281 -11.21 -4.62 0.89
N ARG A 282 -10.84 -4.10 2.07
CA ARG A 282 -9.43 -3.90 2.42
C ARG A 282 -8.68 -5.22 2.59
N ALA A 283 -9.31 -6.24 3.15
CA ALA A 283 -8.71 -7.57 3.25
C ALA A 283 -8.57 -8.24 1.86
N GLN A 284 -9.57 -8.09 0.98
CA GLN A 284 -9.50 -8.55 -0.40
C GLN A 284 -8.38 -7.83 -1.18
N PHE A 285 -8.21 -6.52 -0.96
CA PHE A 285 -7.10 -5.77 -1.52
C PHE A 285 -5.74 -6.33 -1.06
N CYS A 286 -5.56 -6.60 0.23
CA CYS A 286 -4.33 -7.19 0.76
C CYS A 286 -4.03 -8.55 0.12
N ALA A 287 -5.04 -9.42 0.02
CA ALA A 287 -4.91 -10.75 -0.58
C ALA A 287 -4.63 -10.68 -2.08
N LEU A 288 -5.35 -9.81 -2.82
CA LEU A 288 -5.13 -9.58 -4.24
C LEU A 288 -3.73 -9.01 -4.51
N GLY A 289 -3.26 -8.08 -3.70
CA GLY A 289 -1.92 -7.52 -3.81
C GLY A 289 -0.83 -8.59 -3.71
N VAL A 290 -0.99 -9.57 -2.79
CA VAL A 290 -0.10 -10.72 -2.68
C VAL A 290 -0.19 -11.62 -3.92
N LEU A 291 -1.40 -11.94 -4.38
CA LEU A 291 -1.63 -12.78 -5.57
C LEU A 291 -1.03 -12.16 -6.84
N VAL A 292 -1.28 -10.89 -7.06
CA VAL A 292 -0.77 -10.14 -8.23
C VAL A 292 0.75 -10.04 -8.16
N THR A 293 1.31 -9.73 -7.00
CA THR A 293 2.77 -9.63 -6.82
C THR A 293 3.45 -10.97 -7.06
N ASP A 294 2.90 -12.09 -6.51
CA ASP A 294 3.42 -13.44 -6.81
C ASP A 294 3.36 -13.75 -8.31
N ARG A 295 2.22 -13.47 -8.94
CA ARG A 295 2.03 -13.71 -10.37
C ARG A 295 3.03 -12.94 -11.23
N LEU A 296 3.14 -11.64 -11.03
CA LEU A 296 4.00 -10.75 -11.80
C LEU A 296 5.49 -11.00 -11.51
N SER A 297 5.81 -11.51 -10.31
CA SER A 297 7.19 -11.84 -9.94
C SER A 297 7.85 -12.86 -10.87
N ARG A 298 7.05 -13.65 -11.58
CA ARG A 298 7.52 -14.66 -12.53
C ARG A 298 8.11 -14.08 -13.81
N PHE A 299 7.80 -12.81 -14.09
CA PHE A 299 8.29 -12.09 -15.26
C PHE A 299 9.45 -11.16 -14.91
N VAL A 300 9.34 -10.44 -13.76
CA VAL A 300 10.28 -9.35 -13.42
C VAL A 300 10.97 -9.54 -12.07
N GLY A 301 10.67 -10.64 -11.37
CA GLY A 301 11.14 -10.86 -9.99
C GLY A 301 10.29 -10.12 -8.95
N LEU A 302 10.32 -10.63 -7.71
CA LEU A 302 9.44 -10.18 -6.64
C LEU A 302 9.62 -8.69 -6.25
N PRO A 303 10.87 -8.14 -6.15
CA PRO A 303 11.05 -6.74 -5.80
C PRO A 303 10.43 -5.78 -6.83
N GLU A 304 10.60 -6.07 -8.12
CA GLU A 304 10.08 -5.21 -9.17
C GLU A 304 8.57 -5.33 -9.33
N ALA A 305 8.02 -6.55 -9.19
CA ALA A 305 6.58 -6.77 -9.20
C ALA A 305 5.88 -5.97 -8.09
N LEU A 306 6.41 -6.01 -6.85
CA LEU A 306 5.87 -5.26 -5.73
C LEU A 306 6.04 -3.74 -5.93
N ARG A 307 7.21 -3.30 -6.44
CA ARG A 307 7.47 -1.88 -6.72
C ARG A 307 6.44 -1.31 -7.70
N LEU A 308 6.20 -2.01 -8.80
CA LEU A 308 5.24 -1.59 -9.81
C LEU A 308 3.81 -1.59 -9.26
N PHE A 309 3.39 -2.66 -8.58
CA PHE A 309 2.06 -2.71 -7.95
C PHE A 309 1.85 -1.57 -6.95
N SER A 310 2.82 -1.34 -6.06
CA SER A 310 2.74 -0.26 -5.09
C SER A 310 2.65 1.12 -5.78
N ARG A 311 3.42 1.32 -6.85
CA ARG A 311 3.42 2.58 -7.59
C ARG A 311 2.09 2.86 -8.29
N GLU A 312 1.52 1.86 -8.95
CA GLU A 312 0.29 1.99 -9.73
C GLU A 312 -0.96 2.12 -8.83
N ILE A 313 -0.96 1.46 -7.68
CA ILE A 313 -2.16 1.33 -6.84
C ILE A 313 -2.04 2.14 -5.55
N GLU A 314 -0.94 2.01 -4.78
CA GLU A 314 -0.83 2.69 -3.48
C GLU A 314 -0.59 4.21 -3.60
N HIS A 315 -0.10 4.69 -4.75
CA HIS A 315 0.17 6.09 -5.02
C HIS A 315 -0.83 6.75 -5.98
N ASN A 316 -1.90 6.05 -6.30
CA ASN A 316 -3.02 6.60 -7.07
C ASN A 316 -4.31 6.27 -6.31
N GLY A 317 -4.89 7.28 -5.65
CA GLY A 317 -6.11 7.13 -4.86
C GLY A 317 -7.28 6.63 -5.69
N ASP A 318 -7.47 7.17 -6.89
CA ASP A 318 -8.56 6.80 -7.79
C ASP A 318 -8.43 5.34 -8.25
N ASN A 319 -7.21 4.86 -8.50
CA ASN A 319 -6.95 3.47 -8.82
C ASN A 319 -7.29 2.55 -7.63
N LEU A 320 -6.89 2.93 -6.42
CA LEU A 320 -7.18 2.17 -5.21
C LEU A 320 -8.69 2.10 -4.96
N ASP A 321 -9.39 3.23 -5.02
CA ASP A 321 -10.81 3.32 -4.77
C ASP A 321 -11.60 2.54 -5.84
N THR A 322 -11.23 2.69 -7.12
CA THR A 322 -11.81 1.90 -8.20
C THR A 322 -11.61 0.39 -7.96
N LEU A 323 -10.41 -0.03 -7.53
CA LEU A 323 -10.14 -1.44 -7.26
C LEU A 323 -10.96 -1.97 -6.07
N LEU A 324 -11.15 -1.19 -5.01
CA LEU A 324 -12.01 -1.54 -3.88
C LEU A 324 -13.47 -1.72 -4.32
N GLU A 325 -13.99 -0.86 -5.19
CA GLU A 325 -15.32 -1.01 -5.75
C GLU A 325 -15.47 -2.30 -6.58
N GLN A 326 -14.41 -2.72 -7.32
CA GLN A 326 -14.45 -3.91 -8.15
C GLN A 326 -14.62 -5.21 -7.34
N PHE A 327 -14.27 -5.26 -6.07
CA PHE A 327 -14.53 -6.44 -5.22
C PHE A 327 -16.03 -6.72 -5.04
N TRP A 328 -16.86 -5.70 -5.14
CA TRP A 328 -18.32 -5.79 -5.06
C TRP A 328 -19.00 -5.95 -6.43
N GLN A 329 -18.39 -5.43 -7.49
CA GLN A 329 -19.00 -5.36 -8.82
C GLN A 329 -18.59 -6.53 -9.73
N THR A 330 -17.41 -7.10 -9.53
CA THR A 330 -16.80 -8.10 -10.41
C THR A 330 -16.78 -9.47 -9.74
N GLU A 331 -17.57 -10.43 -10.27
CA GLU A 331 -17.67 -11.80 -9.74
C GLU A 331 -16.30 -12.47 -9.56
N GLY A 332 -15.39 -12.30 -10.51
CA GLY A 332 -14.05 -12.87 -10.47
C GLY A 332 -13.12 -12.23 -9.44
N LEU A 333 -13.50 -11.13 -8.78
CA LEU A 333 -12.78 -10.49 -7.67
C LEU A 333 -13.54 -10.62 -6.33
N SER A 334 -14.70 -11.27 -6.32
CA SER A 334 -15.48 -11.51 -5.11
C SER A 334 -14.68 -12.31 -4.06
N LEU A 335 -15.14 -12.27 -2.81
CA LEU A 335 -14.55 -13.08 -1.73
C LEU A 335 -14.41 -14.56 -2.12
N SER A 336 -15.47 -15.14 -2.73
CA SER A 336 -15.46 -16.54 -3.16
C SER A 336 -14.40 -16.83 -4.24
N ALA A 337 -14.22 -15.92 -5.19
CA ALA A 337 -13.20 -16.06 -6.23
C ALA A 337 -11.77 -15.98 -5.66
N LEU A 338 -11.52 -15.06 -4.71
CA LEU A 338 -10.21 -14.96 -4.04
C LEU A 338 -9.96 -16.14 -3.10
N LEU A 339 -10.98 -16.65 -2.41
CA LEU A 339 -10.88 -17.87 -1.61
C LEU A 339 -10.51 -19.07 -2.49
N ALA A 340 -11.08 -19.18 -3.70
CA ALA A 340 -10.74 -20.23 -4.66
C ALA A 340 -9.27 -20.18 -5.11
N ALA A 341 -8.65 -18.99 -5.19
CA ALA A 341 -7.23 -18.85 -5.48
C ALA A 341 -6.34 -19.52 -4.40
N PHE A 342 -6.83 -19.56 -3.17
CA PHE A 342 -6.17 -20.19 -2.03
C PHE A 342 -6.74 -21.57 -1.66
N GLY A 343 -7.76 -22.05 -2.36
CA GLY A 343 -8.41 -23.35 -2.16
C GLY A 343 -8.03 -24.29 -3.30
N GLY A 344 -7.12 -25.14 -3.16
CA GLY A 344 -6.77 -26.17 -4.15
C GLY A 344 -6.01 -27.27 -3.47
#